data_334e54bbe53272acfda591e0b7707bbd
#
_entry.id   334e54bbe53272acfda591e0b7707bbd
#
_cell.length_a   1.000
_cell.length_b   1.000
_cell.length_c   1.000
_cell.angle_alpha   90.00
_cell.angle_beta   90.00
_cell.angle_gamma   90.00
#
_symmetry.space_group_name_H-M   'P 1'
#
loop_
_entity.id
_entity.type
_entity.pdbx_description
1 polymer ?
#
loop_
_entity_poly.entity_id
_entity_poly.type
_entity_poly.pdbx_seq_one_letter_code
_entity_poly.pdbx_strand_id
1 'polypeptide(L)'
;MFKIPQNDKKYEWTHHAIAKMGHYRLVPSLVKRIIRFPHRTEEGIAPGTTAVMQKARTKRAQEFWVMYRTIGSQKLRIISAWRYPGVSPLGKEIPIPEEIRRELEAVDF
;
A
#
# COMPACT_ATOMS: atom_id res chain seq x y z
N MET A 1 -10.07 15.71 -7.94
CA MET A 1 -9.89 14.67 -8.99
C MET A 1 -8.65 13.85 -8.71
N PHE A 2 -8.77 12.53 -8.77
CA PHE A 2 -7.62 11.65 -8.57
C PHE A 2 -6.72 11.68 -9.80
N LYS A 3 -5.45 11.99 -9.58
CA LYS A 3 -4.47 12.05 -10.67
C LYS A 3 -3.69 10.74 -10.74
N ILE A 4 -3.72 10.10 -11.91
CA ILE A 4 -3.03 8.83 -12.10
C ILE A 4 -1.52 9.06 -12.10
N PRO A 5 -0.76 8.36 -11.23
CA PRO A 5 0.69 8.51 -11.22
C PRO A 5 1.34 7.85 -12.43
N GLN A 6 2.46 8.40 -12.86
CA GLN A 6 3.25 7.85 -13.96
C GLN A 6 4.45 7.10 -13.41
N ASN A 7 4.80 6.00 -14.06
CA ASN A 7 5.98 5.24 -13.69
C ASN A 7 7.23 6.07 -13.96
N ASP A 8 8.21 5.96 -13.07
CA ASP A 8 9.48 6.66 -13.21
C ASP A 8 10.63 5.73 -12.79
N LYS A 9 11.81 6.27 -12.56
CA LYS A 9 12.99 5.48 -12.19
C LYS A 9 12.85 4.80 -10.83
N LYS A 10 12.06 5.38 -9.93
CA LYS A 10 11.94 4.92 -8.56
C LYS A 10 10.67 4.13 -8.31
N TYR A 11 9.56 4.48 -8.95
CA TYR A 11 8.25 3.88 -8.69
C TYR A 11 7.61 3.33 -9.95
N GLU A 12 7.13 2.11 -9.85
CA GLU A 12 6.27 1.48 -10.85
C GLU A 12 4.91 1.26 -10.19
N TRP A 13 3.84 1.74 -10.82
CA TRP A 13 2.50 1.68 -10.25
C TRP A 13 1.69 0.64 -11.02
N THR A 14 1.30 -0.45 -10.35
CA THR A 14 0.47 -1.46 -10.99
C THR A 14 -0.93 -0.92 -11.20
N HIS A 15 -1.66 -1.48 -12.16
CA HIS A 15 -3.05 -1.10 -12.40
C HIS A 15 -3.90 -1.33 -11.16
N HIS A 16 -3.66 -2.44 -10.45
CA HIS A 16 -4.36 -2.73 -9.20
C HIS A 16 -4.09 -1.63 -8.16
N ALA A 17 -2.83 -1.21 -8.00
CA ALA A 17 -2.49 -0.15 -7.05
C ALA A 17 -3.20 1.15 -7.40
N ILE A 18 -3.19 1.54 -8.69
CA ILE A 18 -3.85 2.76 -9.13
C ILE A 18 -5.35 2.70 -8.82
N ALA A 19 -6.01 1.56 -9.11
CA ALA A 19 -7.43 1.39 -8.84
C ALA A 19 -7.73 1.50 -7.33
N LYS A 20 -6.92 0.87 -6.49
CA LYS A 20 -7.13 0.91 -5.03
C LYS A 20 -6.81 2.27 -4.44
N MET A 21 -5.78 2.95 -4.95
CA MET A 21 -5.49 4.33 -4.55
C MET A 21 -6.67 5.24 -4.83
N GLY A 22 -7.29 5.10 -6.01
CA GLY A 22 -8.49 5.86 -6.35
C GLY A 22 -9.67 5.52 -5.45
N HIS A 23 -9.90 4.23 -5.21
CA HIS A 23 -10.99 3.75 -4.37
C HIS A 23 -10.88 4.28 -2.93
N TYR A 24 -9.68 4.21 -2.36
CA TYR A 24 -9.44 4.64 -0.99
C TYR A 24 -9.00 6.10 -0.88
N ARG A 25 -8.91 6.80 -1.99
CA ARG A 25 -8.51 8.22 -2.05
C ARG A 25 -7.12 8.46 -1.45
N LEU A 26 -6.17 7.63 -1.85
CA LEU A 26 -4.77 7.76 -1.44
C LEU A 26 -3.99 8.33 -2.62
N VAL A 27 -3.62 9.60 -2.53
CA VAL A 27 -2.89 10.25 -3.61
C VAL A 27 -1.43 9.77 -3.67
N PRO A 28 -0.77 9.84 -4.83
CA PRO A 28 0.61 9.34 -4.97
C PRO A 28 1.61 9.94 -3.99
N SER A 29 1.48 11.23 -3.68
CA SER A 29 2.39 11.87 -2.71
C SER A 29 2.25 11.27 -1.31
N LEU A 30 1.04 10.90 -0.92
CA LEU A 30 0.80 10.24 0.36
C LEU A 30 1.41 8.84 0.37
N VAL A 31 1.22 8.08 -0.70
CA VAL A 31 1.79 6.73 -0.83
C VAL A 31 3.31 6.79 -0.70
N LYS A 32 3.94 7.73 -1.39
CA LYS A 32 5.40 7.92 -1.31
C LYS A 32 5.84 8.28 0.10
N ARG A 33 5.08 9.11 0.80
CA ARG A 33 5.38 9.51 2.18
C ARG A 33 5.30 8.32 3.13
N ILE A 34 4.29 7.46 2.95
CA ILE A 34 4.13 6.26 3.78
C ILE A 34 5.33 5.33 3.60
N ILE A 35 5.79 5.16 2.37
CA ILE A 35 6.94 4.33 2.06
C ILE A 35 8.22 4.89 2.69
N ARG A 36 8.40 6.21 2.64
CA ARG A 36 9.62 6.86 3.13
C ARG A 36 9.68 6.96 4.66
N PHE A 37 8.53 7.11 5.30
CA PHE A 37 8.46 7.35 6.76
C PHE A 37 7.39 6.48 7.40
N PRO A 38 7.52 5.15 7.33
CA PRO A 38 6.50 4.26 7.88
C PRO A 38 6.49 4.30 9.40
N HIS A 39 5.28 4.22 9.97
CA HIS A 39 5.11 4.02 11.41
C HIS A 39 5.19 2.54 11.76
N ARG A 40 4.93 1.67 10.78
CA ARG A 40 4.97 0.22 10.95
C ARG A 40 5.36 -0.41 9.61
N THR A 41 6.23 -1.44 9.68
CA THR A 41 6.66 -2.20 8.50
C THR A 41 6.47 -3.68 8.79
N GLU A 42 5.80 -4.39 7.89
CA GLU A 42 5.52 -5.81 8.01
C GLU A 42 5.81 -6.52 6.69
N GLU A 43 5.87 -7.85 6.73
CA GLU A 43 5.87 -8.62 5.51
C GLU A 43 4.51 -8.52 4.84
N GLY A 44 4.50 -8.44 3.50
CA GLY A 44 3.26 -8.47 2.75
C GLY A 44 2.69 -9.88 2.68
N ILE A 45 1.51 -10.02 2.06
CA ILE A 45 0.82 -11.31 1.97
C ILE A 45 1.45 -12.28 0.97
N ALA A 46 2.26 -11.76 0.04
CA ALA A 46 2.97 -12.59 -0.93
C ALA A 46 4.46 -12.57 -0.61
N PRO A 47 5.20 -13.66 -0.92
CA PRO A 47 6.65 -13.68 -0.69
C PRO A 47 7.35 -12.53 -1.40
N GLY A 48 8.28 -11.89 -0.71
CA GLY A 48 9.06 -10.79 -1.28
C GLY A 48 8.34 -9.45 -1.29
N THR A 49 7.15 -9.35 -0.70
CA THR A 49 6.44 -8.07 -0.60
C THR A 49 6.60 -7.48 0.79
N THR A 50 6.48 -6.15 0.87
CA THR A 50 6.56 -5.39 2.12
C THR A 50 5.29 -4.55 2.27
N ALA A 51 4.72 -4.53 3.46
CA ALA A 51 3.58 -3.69 3.78
C ALA A 51 4.00 -2.63 4.78
N VAL A 52 3.71 -1.37 4.47
CA VAL A 52 4.05 -0.24 5.33
C VAL A 52 2.80 0.57 5.64
N MET A 53 2.81 1.22 6.79
CA MET A 53 1.63 1.92 7.29
C MET A 53 2.00 3.24 7.94
N GLN A 54 1.13 4.23 7.76
CA GLN A 54 1.12 5.44 8.60
C GLN A 54 -0.24 5.60 9.24
N LYS A 55 -0.24 6.04 10.49
CA LYS A 55 -1.47 6.42 11.18
C LYS A 55 -1.94 7.75 10.63
N ALA A 56 -3.24 7.86 10.34
CA ALA A 56 -3.82 9.11 9.89
C ALA A 56 -4.04 10.05 11.09
N ARG A 57 -3.79 11.34 10.86
CA ARG A 57 -4.01 12.37 11.88
C ARG A 57 -5.44 12.87 11.77
N THR A 58 -6.40 12.04 12.18
CA THR A 58 -7.81 12.38 12.14
C THR A 58 -8.45 12.11 13.50
N LYS A 59 -9.66 12.64 13.73
CA LYS A 59 -10.38 12.41 14.98
C LYS A 59 -10.65 10.93 15.22
N ARG A 60 -10.95 10.20 14.14
CA ARG A 60 -11.11 8.74 14.22
C ARG A 60 -9.81 8.08 13.85
N ALA A 61 -9.41 7.10 14.64
CA ALA A 61 -8.21 6.33 14.32
C ALA A 61 -8.39 5.62 13.00
N GLN A 62 -7.41 5.73 12.12
CA GLN A 62 -7.36 4.97 10.89
C GLN A 62 -5.91 4.82 10.45
N GLU A 63 -5.68 3.87 9.59
CA GLU A 63 -4.35 3.57 9.08
C GLU A 63 -4.36 3.59 7.55
N PHE A 64 -3.28 4.11 6.99
CA PHE A 64 -3.03 4.06 5.55
C PHE A 64 -1.97 3.02 5.29
N TRP A 65 -2.29 2.02 4.48
CA TRP A 65 -1.40 0.91 4.16
C TRP A 65 -0.98 0.93 2.70
N VAL A 66 0.27 0.58 2.45
CA VAL A 66 0.82 0.41 1.10
C VAL A 66 1.60 -0.89 1.08
N MET A 67 1.42 -1.68 0.03
CA MET A 67 2.19 -2.90 -0.17
C MET A 67 2.98 -2.79 -1.46
N TYR A 68 4.27 -3.12 -1.39
CA TYR A 68 5.16 -2.99 -2.53
C TYR A 68 6.17 -4.14 -2.57
N ARG A 69 6.85 -4.26 -3.72
CA ARG A 69 7.95 -5.17 -3.92
C ARG A 69 9.12 -4.38 -4.48
N THR A 70 10.33 -4.65 -4.00
CA THR A 70 11.55 -4.08 -4.58
C THR A 70 11.88 -4.86 -5.85
N ILE A 71 12.05 -4.15 -6.97
CA ILE A 71 12.44 -4.73 -8.24
C ILE A 71 13.76 -4.08 -8.68
N GLY A 72 14.70 -4.91 -9.12
CA GLY A 72 16.04 -4.41 -9.42
C GLY A 72 16.72 -3.85 -8.18
N SER A 73 17.64 -2.92 -8.36
CA SER A 73 18.46 -2.40 -7.26
C SER A 73 17.79 -1.25 -6.50
N GLN A 74 16.95 -0.45 -7.15
CA GLN A 74 16.44 0.78 -6.54
C GLN A 74 15.00 1.14 -6.93
N LYS A 75 14.26 0.23 -7.53
CA LYS A 75 12.90 0.52 -7.98
C LYS A 75 11.88 -0.23 -7.15
N LEU A 76 10.79 0.44 -6.83
CA LEU A 76 9.68 -0.15 -6.07
C LEU A 76 8.46 -0.30 -6.96
N ARG A 77 7.91 -1.51 -6.99
CA ARG A 77 6.63 -1.78 -7.65
C ARG A 77 5.54 -1.68 -6.60
N ILE A 78 4.67 -0.68 -6.73
CA ILE A 78 3.55 -0.48 -5.81
C ILE A 78 2.44 -1.44 -6.22
N ILE A 79 2.12 -2.38 -5.33
CA ILE A 79 1.19 -3.47 -5.62
C ILE A 79 -0.22 -3.12 -5.21
N SER A 80 -0.40 -2.56 -4.01
CA SER A 80 -1.72 -2.22 -3.51
C SER A 80 -1.64 -1.13 -2.45
N ALA A 81 -2.79 -0.54 -2.12
CA ALA A 81 -2.92 0.44 -1.05
C ALA A 81 -4.35 0.39 -0.53
N TRP A 82 -4.52 0.65 0.77
CA TRP A 82 -5.87 0.64 1.37
C TRP A 82 -5.91 1.45 2.65
N ARG A 83 -7.12 1.69 3.17
CA ARG A 83 -7.35 2.29 4.48
C ARG A 83 -7.89 1.21 5.42
N TYR A 84 -7.47 1.27 6.66
CA TYR A 84 -8.02 0.42 7.71
C TYR A 84 -8.67 1.31 8.77
N PRO A 85 -9.95 1.09 9.09
CA PRO A 85 -10.62 1.86 10.13
C PRO A 85 -10.20 1.35 11.50
N GLY A 86 -9.52 2.19 12.28
CA GLY A 86 -9.09 1.85 13.61
C GLY A 86 -7.60 1.64 13.72
N VAL A 87 -7.18 0.86 14.71
CA VAL A 87 -5.77 0.53 14.98
C VAL A 87 -5.62 -0.98 14.88
N SER A 88 -4.80 -1.44 13.93
CA SER A 88 -4.57 -2.87 13.75
C SER A 88 -3.66 -3.41 14.86
N PRO A 89 -3.95 -4.63 15.37
CA PRO A 89 -3.15 -5.20 16.45
C PRO A 89 -1.75 -5.57 15.99
N LEU A 90 -0.76 -5.27 16.82
CA LEU A 90 0.62 -5.70 16.60
C LEU A 90 0.71 -7.21 16.79
N GLY A 91 1.60 -7.85 16.01
CA GLY A 91 1.80 -9.30 16.11
C GLY A 91 0.72 -10.13 15.43
N LYS A 92 -0.23 -9.49 14.78
CA LYS A 92 -1.27 -10.16 13.99
C LYS A 92 -1.01 -9.90 12.50
N GLU A 93 -1.72 -10.63 11.64
CA GLU A 93 -1.67 -10.39 10.21
C GLU A 93 -2.01 -8.94 9.89
N ILE A 94 -1.44 -8.43 8.82
CA ILE A 94 -1.79 -7.08 8.36
C ILE A 94 -3.28 -7.03 8.01
N PRO A 95 -3.95 -5.90 8.28
CA PRO A 95 -5.41 -5.80 8.10
C PRO A 95 -5.79 -5.57 6.63
N ILE A 96 -5.46 -6.52 5.77
CA ILE A 96 -5.75 -6.39 4.34
C ILE A 96 -7.22 -6.71 4.07
N PRO A 97 -7.95 -5.83 3.34
CA PRO A 97 -9.32 -6.11 2.95
C PRO A 97 -9.44 -7.40 2.14
N GLU A 98 -10.50 -8.17 2.38
CA GLU A 98 -10.70 -9.45 1.72
C GLU A 98 -10.75 -9.33 0.20
N GLU A 99 -11.38 -8.28 -0.31
CA GLU A 99 -11.44 -8.02 -1.74
C GLU A 99 -10.06 -7.88 -2.37
N ILE A 100 -9.15 -7.17 -1.66
CA ILE A 100 -7.78 -6.99 -2.13
C ILE A 100 -7.05 -8.34 -2.09
N ARG A 101 -7.22 -9.10 -1.01
CA ARG A 101 -6.59 -10.41 -0.89
C ARG A 101 -6.98 -11.33 -2.06
N ARG A 102 -8.26 -11.37 -2.41
CA ARG A 102 -8.75 -12.17 -3.54
C ARG A 102 -8.17 -11.71 -4.87
N GLU A 103 -8.15 -10.41 -5.08
CA GLU A 103 -7.60 -9.85 -6.33
C GLU A 103 -6.12 -10.17 -6.47
N LEU A 104 -5.36 -10.10 -5.37
CA LEU A 104 -3.94 -10.38 -5.39
C LEU A 104 -3.63 -11.88 -5.56
N GLU A 105 -4.49 -12.77 -5.08
CA GLU A 105 -4.33 -14.21 -5.29
C GLU A 105 -4.47 -14.59 -6.76
N ALA A 106 -5.23 -13.82 -7.53
CA ALA A 106 -5.47 -14.11 -8.95
C ALA A 106 -4.41 -13.51 -9.87
N VAL A 107 -3.48 -12.72 -9.35
CA VAL A 107 -2.49 -11.99 -10.15
C VAL A 107 -1.08 -12.31 -9.67
N ASP A 108 -0.17 -12.45 -10.62
CA ASP A 108 1.25 -12.67 -10.35
C ASP A 108 1.99 -11.32 -10.40
N PHE A 109 2.76 -11.02 -9.37
CA PHE A 109 3.45 -9.73 -9.25
C PHE A 109 4.95 -9.86 -9.42
#